data_5fa6f2da22ba56705aac0e74f66e6211
#
_entry.id   5fa6f2da22ba56705aac0e74f66e6211
#
_cell.length_a   1.000
_cell.length_b   1.000
_cell.length_c   1.000
_cell.angle_alpha   90.00
_cell.angle_beta   90.00
_cell.angle_gamma   90.00
#
_symmetry.space_group_name_H-M   'P 1'
#
loop_
_entity.id
_entity.type
_entity.pdbx_description
1 polymer ?
#
loop_
_entity_poly.entity_id
_entity_poly.type
_entity_poly.pdbx_seq_one_letter_code
_entity_poly.pdbx_strand_id
1 'polypeptide(L)'
;MPLDQHATASTRLRARAASAGAGATSATQKAVAALVQAVGDLVDAAVNRVLLTDERVTSAAEARRLLAGDEDAEALADKIQRVVVLAVPVVRMLARGARFTRLPWVMLASSTASIAIAVRSGVRELQVLASLVAHRVEQATGAPSDPALVKKVAIDLYLKPKRAPDLSDDRLRLVRLTRTWLLRGAFGRNTAKRAAKALAAAEKLDGADLAARWKSSHAPD
;
A
#
# COMPACT_ATOMS: atom_id res chain seq x y z
N MET A 1 28.31 25.57 -50.57
CA MET A 1 27.33 25.70 -49.53
C MET A 1 26.60 24.38 -49.31
N PRO A 2 26.85 23.64 -48.21
CA PRO A 2 25.87 22.79 -47.59
C PRO A 2 26.09 22.71 -46.07
N LEU A 3 25.65 23.72 -45.30
CA LEU A 3 25.77 23.72 -43.83
C LEU A 3 24.44 23.53 -43.11
N ASP A 4 23.29 23.46 -43.81
CA ASP A 4 21.97 23.41 -43.15
C ASP A 4 21.40 22.02 -42.92
N GLN A 5 21.98 20.94 -43.46
CA GLN A 5 21.41 19.58 -43.32
C GLN A 5 21.72 18.93 -41.96
N HIS A 6 22.80 19.31 -41.29
CA HIS A 6 23.19 18.74 -40.00
C HIS A 6 22.37 19.31 -38.82
N ALA A 7 21.92 20.56 -38.92
CA ALA A 7 21.11 21.22 -37.90
C ALA A 7 19.70 20.57 -37.80
N THR A 8 19.11 20.17 -38.92
CA THR A 8 17.77 19.54 -38.97
C THR A 8 17.77 18.10 -38.43
N ALA A 9 18.83 17.34 -38.59
CA ALA A 9 18.94 15.98 -38.09
C ALA A 9 19.04 15.96 -36.55
N SER A 10 19.85 16.84 -35.96
CA SER A 10 20.00 16.95 -34.51
C SER A 10 18.69 17.44 -33.81
N THR A 11 17.96 18.35 -34.46
CA THR A 11 16.66 18.86 -33.97
C THR A 11 15.60 17.78 -34.03
N ARG A 12 15.57 16.96 -35.08
CA ARG A 12 14.64 15.79 -35.18
C ARG A 12 14.94 14.70 -34.17
N LEU A 13 16.22 14.43 -33.88
CA LEU A 13 16.61 13.47 -32.84
C LEU A 13 16.25 13.96 -31.46
N ARG A 14 16.41 15.24 -31.14
CA ARG A 14 15.96 15.82 -29.86
C ARG A 14 14.45 15.79 -29.71
N ALA A 15 13.71 16.13 -30.77
CA ALA A 15 12.24 16.05 -30.77
C ALA A 15 11.74 14.60 -30.58
N ARG A 16 12.38 13.62 -31.24
CA ARG A 16 12.05 12.18 -31.03
C ARG A 16 12.43 11.70 -29.63
N ALA A 17 13.56 12.13 -29.09
CA ALA A 17 13.94 11.80 -27.71
C ALA A 17 13.00 12.43 -26.68
N ALA A 18 12.54 13.67 -26.91
CA ALA A 18 11.56 14.34 -26.06
C ALA A 18 10.18 13.68 -26.13
N SER A 19 9.71 13.30 -27.33
CA SER A 19 8.43 12.58 -27.50
C SER A 19 8.47 11.16 -26.94
N ALA A 20 9.57 10.45 -27.10
CA ALA A 20 9.76 9.13 -26.47
C ALA A 20 9.85 9.23 -24.94
N GLY A 21 10.48 10.27 -24.41
CA GLY A 21 10.51 10.56 -22.97
C GLY A 21 9.14 10.90 -22.40
N ALA A 22 8.34 11.71 -23.10
CA ALA A 22 6.99 12.07 -22.71
C ALA A 22 6.03 10.86 -22.73
N GLY A 23 6.14 9.98 -23.73
CA GLY A 23 5.37 8.74 -23.81
C GLY A 23 5.74 7.74 -22.71
N ALA A 24 7.02 7.62 -22.38
CA ALA A 24 7.49 6.76 -21.29
C ALA A 24 7.04 7.26 -19.92
N THR A 25 7.05 8.58 -19.68
CA THR A 25 6.54 9.17 -18.41
C THR A 25 5.04 8.98 -18.27
N SER A 26 4.26 9.15 -19.34
CA SER A 26 2.80 8.92 -19.33
C SER A 26 2.46 7.45 -19.07
N ALA A 27 3.13 6.49 -19.73
CA ALA A 27 2.92 5.06 -19.51
C ALA A 27 3.28 4.66 -18.07
N THR A 28 4.34 5.23 -17.53
CA THR A 28 4.75 4.98 -16.15
C THR A 28 3.77 5.54 -15.14
N GLN A 29 3.27 6.76 -15.35
CA GLN A 29 2.24 7.35 -14.50
C GLN A 29 0.97 6.52 -14.50
N LYS A 30 0.52 6.03 -15.66
CA LYS A 30 -0.63 5.11 -15.78
C LYS A 30 -0.41 3.80 -15.03
N ALA A 31 0.79 3.20 -15.14
CA ALA A 31 1.12 1.97 -14.42
C ALA A 31 1.14 2.18 -12.90
N VAL A 32 1.69 3.31 -12.42
CA VAL A 32 1.65 3.66 -10.99
C VAL A 32 0.22 3.87 -10.50
N ALA A 33 -0.59 4.60 -11.25
CA ALA A 33 -1.99 4.83 -10.91
C ALA A 33 -2.78 3.51 -10.85
N ALA A 34 -2.62 2.63 -11.84
CA ALA A 34 -3.25 1.31 -11.86
C ALA A 34 -2.81 0.43 -10.67
N LEU A 35 -1.53 0.47 -10.31
CA LEU A 35 -1.01 -0.26 -9.15
C LEU A 35 -1.59 0.28 -7.84
N VAL A 36 -1.64 1.59 -7.67
CA VAL A 36 -2.23 2.22 -6.48
C VAL A 36 -3.71 1.88 -6.37
N GLN A 37 -4.44 1.90 -7.49
CA GLN A 37 -5.85 1.49 -7.53
C GLN A 37 -6.01 0.01 -7.14
N ALA A 38 -5.25 -0.90 -7.74
CA ALA A 38 -5.32 -2.32 -7.42
C ALA A 38 -4.99 -2.62 -5.94
N VAL A 39 -4.03 -1.92 -5.36
CA VAL A 39 -3.74 -2.01 -3.91
C VAL A 39 -4.90 -1.42 -3.10
N GLY A 40 -5.51 -0.32 -3.55
CA GLY A 40 -6.70 0.26 -2.94
C GLY A 40 -7.84 -0.75 -2.87
N ASP A 41 -8.16 -1.40 -3.98
CA ASP A 41 -9.21 -2.41 -4.09
C ASP A 41 -8.94 -3.62 -3.16
N LEU A 42 -7.68 -4.05 -3.03
CA LEU A 42 -7.29 -5.10 -2.08
C LEU A 42 -7.48 -4.69 -0.63
N VAL A 43 -7.12 -3.45 -0.30
CA VAL A 43 -7.31 -2.90 1.05
C VAL A 43 -8.79 -2.79 1.39
N ASP A 44 -9.61 -2.31 0.46
CA ASP A 44 -11.06 -2.21 0.65
C ASP A 44 -11.69 -3.58 0.83
N ALA A 45 -11.33 -4.55 0.02
CA ALA A 45 -11.80 -5.93 0.16
C ALA A 45 -11.37 -6.53 1.51
N ALA A 46 -10.15 -6.26 1.98
CA ALA A 46 -9.66 -6.74 3.27
C ALA A 46 -10.43 -6.14 4.45
N VAL A 47 -10.67 -4.82 4.45
CA VAL A 47 -11.42 -4.13 5.50
C VAL A 47 -12.88 -4.56 5.50
N ASN A 48 -13.53 -4.62 4.33
CA ASN A 48 -14.92 -5.05 4.23
C ASN A 48 -15.10 -6.49 4.74
N ARG A 49 -14.16 -7.39 4.43
CA ARG A 49 -14.19 -8.77 4.95
C ARG A 49 -14.16 -8.79 6.48
N VAL A 50 -13.32 -7.98 7.11
CA VAL A 50 -13.23 -7.87 8.57
C VAL A 50 -14.57 -7.46 9.20
N LEU A 51 -15.24 -6.49 8.58
CA LEU A 51 -16.50 -5.96 9.11
C LEU A 51 -17.69 -6.90 8.90
N LEU A 52 -17.57 -7.87 7.97
CA LEU A 52 -18.59 -8.86 7.66
C LEU A 52 -18.42 -10.17 8.43
N THR A 53 -17.31 -10.36 9.16
CA THR A 53 -17.02 -11.58 9.90
C THR A 53 -17.25 -11.38 11.40
N ASP A 54 -17.86 -12.37 12.05
CA ASP A 54 -18.05 -12.38 13.52
C ASP A 54 -16.74 -12.66 14.28
N GLU A 55 -15.78 -13.34 13.62
CA GLU A 55 -14.45 -13.56 14.17
C GLU A 55 -13.61 -12.29 14.10
N ARG A 56 -13.50 -11.60 15.21
CA ARG A 56 -12.75 -10.34 15.31
C ARG A 56 -11.58 -10.48 16.24
N VAL A 57 -10.51 -9.80 15.86
CA VAL A 57 -9.31 -9.69 16.68
C VAL A 57 -9.57 -8.71 17.81
N THR A 58 -9.49 -9.19 19.05
CA THR A 58 -9.81 -8.41 20.26
C THR A 58 -8.56 -7.85 20.94
N SER A 59 -7.38 -8.43 20.66
CA SER A 59 -6.11 -8.02 21.30
C SER A 59 -4.93 -8.09 20.34
N ALA A 60 -3.89 -7.30 20.63
CA ALA A 60 -2.64 -7.36 19.87
C ALA A 60 -1.90 -8.71 20.02
N ALA A 61 -2.13 -9.46 21.10
CA ALA A 61 -1.57 -10.79 21.30
C ALA A 61 -2.22 -11.81 20.35
N GLU A 62 -3.53 -11.79 20.22
CA GLU A 62 -4.29 -12.60 19.26
C GLU A 62 -3.90 -12.24 17.82
N ALA A 63 -3.84 -10.94 17.51
CA ALA A 63 -3.38 -10.44 16.21
C ALA A 63 -2.02 -11.03 15.81
N ARG A 64 -1.07 -11.07 16.72
CA ARG A 64 0.27 -11.64 16.45
C ARG A 64 0.20 -13.15 16.21
N ARG A 65 -0.67 -13.89 16.90
CA ARG A 65 -0.85 -15.33 16.66
C ARG A 65 -1.42 -15.59 15.27
N LEU A 66 -2.43 -14.82 14.86
CA LEU A 66 -3.02 -14.92 13.52
C LEU A 66 -2.03 -14.57 12.40
N LEU A 67 -1.12 -13.63 12.64
CA LEU A 67 -0.06 -13.31 11.67
C LEU A 67 1.04 -14.38 11.60
N ALA A 68 1.18 -15.23 12.62
CA ALA A 68 2.14 -16.32 12.63
C ALA A 68 1.61 -17.60 11.94
N GLY A 69 0.28 -17.78 11.88
CA GLY A 69 -0.37 -18.92 11.21
C GLY A 69 -1.08 -18.47 9.93
N ASP A 70 -0.64 -18.95 8.77
CA ASP A 70 -1.18 -18.50 7.48
C ASP A 70 -1.95 -19.64 6.80
N GLU A 71 -3.28 -19.53 6.67
CA GLU A 71 -4.08 -20.58 6.03
C GLU A 71 -5.03 -20.13 4.90
N ASP A 72 -5.25 -18.85 4.64
CA ASP A 72 -6.22 -18.39 3.61
C ASP A 72 -5.58 -17.94 2.29
N ALA A 73 -4.81 -18.82 1.67
CA ALA A 73 -3.87 -18.46 0.61
C ALA A 73 -4.45 -18.26 -0.80
N GLU A 74 -5.39 -19.08 -1.24
CA GLU A 74 -5.67 -19.21 -2.69
C GLU A 74 -6.48 -18.06 -3.31
N ALA A 75 -7.52 -17.58 -2.65
CA ALA A 75 -8.36 -16.51 -3.21
C ALA A 75 -7.66 -15.14 -3.21
N LEU A 76 -6.70 -14.93 -2.30
CA LEU A 76 -5.87 -13.74 -2.25
C LEU A 76 -4.74 -13.80 -3.28
N ALA A 77 -4.21 -15.00 -3.59
CA ALA A 77 -3.11 -15.20 -4.53
C ALA A 77 -3.45 -14.67 -5.93
N ASP A 78 -4.63 -14.92 -6.45
CA ASP A 78 -5.06 -14.46 -7.78
C ASP A 78 -5.15 -12.93 -7.90
N LYS A 79 -5.66 -12.25 -6.88
CA LYS A 79 -5.70 -10.78 -6.85
C LYS A 79 -4.31 -10.19 -6.73
N ILE A 80 -3.44 -10.81 -5.93
CA ILE A 80 -2.06 -10.39 -5.74
C ILE A 80 -1.23 -10.58 -7.01
N GLN A 81 -1.45 -11.65 -7.76
CA GLN A 81 -0.75 -11.86 -9.02
C GLN A 81 -0.98 -10.72 -10.03
N ARG A 82 -2.19 -10.16 -10.09
CA ARG A 82 -2.47 -8.96 -10.90
C ARG A 82 -1.68 -7.74 -10.41
N VAL A 83 -1.62 -7.52 -9.10
CA VAL A 83 -0.84 -6.42 -8.50
C VAL A 83 0.65 -6.58 -8.81
N VAL A 84 1.18 -7.80 -8.76
CA VAL A 84 2.59 -8.09 -9.05
C VAL A 84 2.94 -7.81 -10.50
N VAL A 85 2.09 -8.22 -11.45
CA VAL A 85 2.30 -7.92 -12.87
C VAL A 85 2.38 -6.41 -13.13
N LEU A 86 1.55 -5.61 -12.45
CA LEU A 86 1.60 -4.16 -12.54
C LEU A 86 2.81 -3.54 -11.80
N ALA A 87 3.32 -4.22 -10.77
CA ALA A 87 4.44 -3.72 -9.97
C ALA A 87 5.80 -3.83 -10.68
N VAL A 88 5.98 -4.81 -11.56
CA VAL A 88 7.26 -5.05 -12.27
C VAL A 88 7.80 -3.82 -12.99
N PRO A 89 7.02 -3.11 -13.84
CA PRO A 89 7.53 -1.90 -14.49
C PRO A 89 7.83 -0.78 -13.51
N VAL A 90 7.07 -0.65 -12.42
CA VAL A 90 7.29 0.36 -11.37
C VAL A 90 8.59 0.10 -10.62
N VAL A 91 8.85 -1.17 -10.25
CA VAL A 91 10.11 -1.55 -9.58
C VAL A 91 11.31 -1.33 -10.49
N ARG A 92 11.20 -1.68 -11.78
CA ARG A 92 12.25 -1.39 -12.78
C ARG A 92 12.56 0.11 -12.87
N MET A 93 11.54 0.95 -12.80
CA MET A 93 11.72 2.40 -12.85
C MET A 93 12.37 2.95 -11.59
N LEU A 94 11.91 2.50 -10.41
CA LEU A 94 12.52 2.87 -9.12
C LEU A 94 13.99 2.43 -9.04
N ALA A 95 14.31 1.24 -9.55
CA ALA A 95 15.69 0.74 -9.64
C ALA A 95 16.57 1.57 -10.58
N ARG A 96 16.04 2.02 -11.73
CA ARG A 96 16.76 2.91 -12.65
C ARG A 96 17.02 4.29 -12.07
N GLY A 97 16.05 4.89 -11.40
CA GLY A 97 16.19 6.20 -10.74
C GLY A 97 17.17 6.21 -9.57
N ALA A 98 17.39 5.05 -8.92
CA ALA A 98 18.26 4.90 -7.76
C ALA A 98 19.74 4.60 -8.09
N ARG A 99 20.19 4.78 -9.33
CA ARG A 99 21.56 4.44 -9.81
C ARG A 99 21.99 2.97 -9.60
N PHE A 100 21.05 2.05 -9.40
CA PHE A 100 21.28 0.61 -9.29
C PHE A 100 21.39 -0.06 -10.68
N THR A 101 22.21 0.49 -11.58
CA THR A 101 22.36 0.00 -12.95
C THR A 101 23.06 -1.36 -13.08
N ARG A 102 23.48 -1.97 -11.96
CA ARG A 102 24.26 -3.23 -11.96
C ARG A 102 23.56 -4.41 -11.27
N LEU A 103 22.24 -4.34 -10.97
CA LEU A 103 21.54 -5.49 -10.44
C LEU A 103 21.30 -6.52 -11.55
N PRO A 104 21.85 -7.77 -11.41
CA PRO A 104 21.63 -8.82 -12.39
C PRO A 104 20.15 -9.13 -12.57
N TRP A 105 19.73 -9.49 -13.78
CA TRP A 105 18.34 -9.83 -14.13
C TRP A 105 17.76 -10.95 -13.25
N VAL A 106 18.59 -11.82 -12.68
CA VAL A 106 18.22 -12.87 -11.71
C VAL A 106 17.63 -12.28 -10.43
N MET A 107 18.12 -11.13 -9.96
CA MET A 107 17.53 -10.43 -8.81
C MET A 107 16.16 -9.82 -9.11
N LEU A 108 15.89 -9.46 -10.36
CA LEU A 108 14.58 -8.94 -10.79
C LEU A 108 13.52 -10.04 -10.87
N ALA A 109 13.87 -11.24 -11.26
CA ALA A 109 12.95 -12.38 -11.29
C ALA A 109 12.63 -12.87 -9.87
N SER A 110 13.62 -12.96 -8.99
CA SER A 110 13.39 -13.28 -7.57
C SER A 110 12.63 -12.16 -6.83
N SER A 111 12.72 -10.91 -7.28
CA SER A 111 12.01 -9.78 -6.68
C SER A 111 10.50 -9.82 -6.95
N THR A 112 10.03 -10.43 -8.04
CA THR A 112 8.59 -10.54 -8.31
C THR A 112 7.87 -11.43 -7.32
N ALA A 113 8.43 -12.60 -7.01
CA ALA A 113 7.90 -13.48 -5.98
C ALA A 113 7.97 -12.81 -4.58
N SER A 114 9.09 -12.18 -4.28
CA SER A 114 9.26 -11.44 -3.01
C SER A 114 8.28 -10.26 -2.87
N ILE A 115 7.94 -9.58 -3.95
CA ILE A 115 6.94 -8.51 -3.97
C ILE A 115 5.54 -9.10 -3.74
N ALA A 116 5.20 -10.22 -4.38
CA ALA A 116 3.92 -10.89 -4.16
C ALA A 116 3.73 -11.27 -2.69
N ILE A 117 4.74 -11.92 -2.11
CA ILE A 117 4.75 -12.28 -0.70
C ILE A 117 4.64 -11.04 0.20
N ALA A 118 5.36 -9.96 -0.12
CA ALA A 118 5.33 -8.74 0.67
C ALA A 118 3.97 -8.02 0.61
N VAL A 119 3.33 -7.99 -0.56
CA VAL A 119 1.98 -7.43 -0.72
C VAL A 119 0.96 -8.28 0.03
N ARG A 120 1.02 -9.61 -0.11
CA ARG A 120 0.15 -10.56 0.60
C ARG A 120 0.29 -10.38 2.11
N SER A 121 1.51 -10.46 2.63
CA SER A 121 1.79 -10.27 4.05
C SER A 121 1.33 -8.87 4.53
N GLY A 122 1.55 -7.83 3.72
CA GLY A 122 1.12 -6.47 4.05
C GLY A 122 -0.40 -6.31 4.11
N VAL A 123 -1.13 -6.93 3.17
CA VAL A 123 -2.61 -6.96 3.18
C VAL A 123 -3.11 -7.70 4.42
N ARG A 124 -2.52 -8.86 4.75
CA ARG A 124 -2.89 -9.63 5.96
C ARG A 124 -2.60 -8.85 7.24
N GLU A 125 -1.42 -8.23 7.34
CA GLU A 125 -1.07 -7.37 8.48
C GLU A 125 -2.08 -6.22 8.64
N LEU A 126 -2.49 -5.59 7.53
CA LEU A 126 -3.46 -4.50 7.54
C LEU A 126 -4.87 -4.99 7.90
N GLN A 127 -5.27 -6.16 7.42
CA GLN A 127 -6.56 -6.79 7.75
C GLN A 127 -6.68 -7.03 9.26
N VAL A 128 -5.67 -7.66 9.85
CA VAL A 128 -5.64 -7.92 11.30
C VAL A 128 -5.63 -6.62 12.10
N LEU A 129 -4.88 -5.60 11.62
CA LEU A 129 -4.86 -4.27 12.24
C LEU A 129 -6.23 -3.58 12.15
N ALA A 130 -6.90 -3.67 11.00
CA ALA A 130 -8.24 -3.13 10.79
C ALA A 130 -9.27 -3.79 11.70
N SER A 131 -9.19 -5.12 11.90
CA SER A 131 -10.04 -5.84 12.84
C SER A 131 -9.88 -5.32 14.27
N LEU A 132 -8.64 -5.12 14.74
CA LEU A 132 -8.39 -4.59 16.07
C LEU A 132 -8.89 -3.14 16.22
N VAL A 133 -8.71 -2.29 15.20
CA VAL A 133 -9.23 -0.92 15.18
C VAL A 133 -10.76 -0.92 15.24
N ALA A 134 -11.43 -1.75 14.42
CA ALA A 134 -12.88 -1.89 14.40
C ALA A 134 -13.40 -2.30 15.79
N HIS A 135 -12.79 -3.33 16.38
CA HIS A 135 -13.14 -3.79 17.73
C HIS A 135 -13.03 -2.66 18.77
N ARG A 136 -11.94 -1.87 18.74
CA ARG A 136 -11.76 -0.75 19.69
C ARG A 136 -12.81 0.34 19.53
N VAL A 137 -13.15 0.70 18.30
CA VAL A 137 -14.18 1.71 18.04
C VAL A 137 -15.56 1.19 18.50
N GLU A 138 -15.91 -0.04 18.17
CA GLU A 138 -17.19 -0.65 18.53
C GLU A 138 -17.33 -0.86 20.04
N GLN A 139 -16.27 -1.32 20.70
CA GLN A 139 -16.27 -1.46 22.16
C GLN A 139 -16.51 -0.11 22.87
N ALA A 140 -15.98 0.97 22.32
CA ALA A 140 -16.09 2.30 22.91
C ALA A 140 -17.42 2.99 22.60
N THR A 141 -18.01 2.71 21.43
CA THR A 141 -19.22 3.40 20.95
C THR A 141 -20.51 2.59 21.12
N GLY A 142 -20.40 1.27 21.29
CA GLY A 142 -21.53 0.35 21.28
C GLY A 142 -22.22 0.21 19.92
N ALA A 143 -21.63 0.74 18.85
CA ALA A 143 -22.19 0.74 17.49
C ALA A 143 -21.18 0.21 16.48
N PRO A 144 -21.63 -0.36 15.33
CA PRO A 144 -20.77 -0.81 14.28
C PRO A 144 -19.81 0.30 13.79
N SER A 145 -18.56 -0.05 13.53
CA SER A 145 -17.56 0.89 13.08
C SER A 145 -17.72 1.23 11.59
N ASP A 146 -17.50 2.49 11.23
CA ASP A 146 -17.50 2.95 9.84
C ASP A 146 -16.29 2.33 9.10
N PRO A 147 -16.50 1.63 7.95
CA PRO A 147 -15.43 1.06 7.14
C PRO A 147 -14.38 2.08 6.72
N ALA A 148 -14.80 3.30 6.38
CA ALA A 148 -13.89 4.35 5.92
C ALA A 148 -13.00 4.85 7.07
N LEU A 149 -13.54 4.99 8.29
CA LEU A 149 -12.77 5.29 9.50
C LEU A 149 -11.75 4.20 9.76
N VAL A 150 -12.18 2.94 9.83
CA VAL A 150 -11.32 1.80 10.11
C VAL A 150 -10.17 1.72 9.11
N LYS A 151 -10.46 1.82 7.82
CA LYS A 151 -9.46 1.83 6.75
C LYS A 151 -8.43 2.95 6.94
N LYS A 152 -8.91 4.17 7.17
CA LYS A 152 -8.05 5.35 7.32
C LYS A 152 -7.10 5.22 8.51
N VAL A 153 -7.64 4.82 9.66
CA VAL A 153 -6.88 4.62 10.91
C VAL A 153 -5.88 3.47 10.76
N ALA A 154 -6.30 2.33 10.20
CA ALA A 154 -5.41 1.18 10.02
C ALA A 154 -4.23 1.52 9.10
N ILE A 155 -4.46 2.19 7.97
CA ILE A 155 -3.38 2.60 7.05
C ILE A 155 -2.44 3.59 7.75
N ASP A 156 -2.97 4.57 8.47
CA ASP A 156 -2.12 5.59 9.11
C ASP A 156 -1.27 4.99 10.24
N LEU A 157 -1.84 4.14 11.08
CA LEU A 157 -1.08 3.40 12.10
C LEU A 157 -0.01 2.48 11.49
N TYR A 158 -0.33 1.81 10.39
CA TYR A 158 0.63 0.97 9.68
C TYR A 158 1.82 1.79 9.15
N LEU A 159 1.55 2.98 8.62
CA LEU A 159 2.58 3.88 8.10
C LEU A 159 3.34 4.64 9.18
N LYS A 160 2.64 5.07 10.25
CA LYS A 160 3.17 5.96 11.31
C LYS A 160 2.76 5.48 12.71
N PRO A 161 3.24 4.31 13.19
CA PRO A 161 2.75 3.70 14.43
C PRO A 161 3.06 4.49 15.72
N LYS A 162 3.85 5.55 15.63
CA LYS A 162 4.22 6.39 16.78
C LYS A 162 3.41 7.68 16.91
N ARG A 163 2.53 7.97 15.96
CA ARG A 163 1.72 9.19 15.93
C ARG A 163 0.26 8.86 16.12
N ALA A 164 -0.50 9.79 16.68
CA ALA A 164 -1.94 9.70 16.68
C ALA A 164 -2.45 9.62 15.23
N PRO A 165 -3.50 8.83 14.96
CA PRO A 165 -4.06 8.71 13.62
C PRO A 165 -4.57 10.06 13.12
N ASP A 166 -4.17 10.38 11.91
CA ASP A 166 -4.61 11.57 11.20
C ASP A 166 -5.84 11.19 10.35
N LEU A 167 -6.99 11.83 10.61
CA LEU A 167 -8.24 11.57 9.92
C LEU A 167 -8.44 12.43 8.67
N SER A 168 -7.49 13.33 8.34
CA SER A 168 -7.56 14.16 7.13
C SER A 168 -7.57 13.31 5.85
N ASP A 169 -8.07 13.87 4.76
CA ASP A 169 -8.11 13.19 3.47
C ASP A 169 -6.75 13.28 2.76
N ASP A 170 -5.83 12.39 3.12
CA ASP A 170 -4.50 12.29 2.49
C ASP A 170 -4.53 11.26 1.34
N ARG A 171 -4.77 11.75 0.12
CA ARG A 171 -4.76 10.94 -1.12
C ARG A 171 -3.44 10.20 -1.35
N LEU A 172 -2.36 10.64 -0.72
CA LEU A 172 -1.05 10.00 -0.85
C LEU A 172 -0.86 8.79 0.08
N ARG A 173 -1.80 8.48 0.97
CA ARG A 173 -1.67 7.34 1.91
C ARG A 173 -1.54 6.02 1.18
N LEU A 174 -2.39 5.74 0.20
CA LEU A 174 -2.30 4.53 -0.61
C LEU A 174 -1.00 4.46 -1.41
N VAL A 175 -0.54 5.59 -1.96
CA VAL A 175 0.76 5.66 -2.66
C VAL A 175 1.90 5.31 -1.70
N ARG A 176 1.89 5.84 -0.47
CA ARG A 176 2.90 5.52 0.56
C ARG A 176 2.83 4.06 1.00
N LEU A 177 1.64 3.50 1.15
CA LEU A 177 1.41 2.10 1.49
C LEU A 177 1.97 1.19 0.40
N THR A 178 1.57 1.42 -0.85
CA THR A 178 2.06 0.70 -2.04
C THR A 178 3.58 0.75 -2.12
N ARG A 179 4.16 1.94 -2.00
CA ARG A 179 5.62 2.11 -1.97
C ARG A 179 6.27 1.32 -0.84
N THR A 180 5.66 1.31 0.35
CA THR A 180 6.19 0.57 1.51
C THR A 180 6.25 -0.92 1.24
N TRP A 181 5.19 -1.50 0.66
CA TRP A 181 5.14 -2.92 0.33
C TRP A 181 6.08 -3.30 -0.81
N LEU A 182 6.15 -2.47 -1.87
CA LEU A 182 7.09 -2.67 -2.97
C LEU A 182 8.54 -2.65 -2.49
N LEU A 183 8.91 -1.68 -1.66
CA LEU A 183 10.27 -1.60 -1.09
C LEU A 183 10.56 -2.75 -0.14
N ARG A 184 9.55 -3.26 0.60
CA ARG A 184 9.68 -4.48 1.41
C ARG A 184 10.04 -5.68 0.54
N GLY A 185 9.27 -5.93 -0.53
CA GLY A 185 9.50 -7.04 -1.44
C GLY A 185 10.83 -6.94 -2.17
N ALA A 186 11.21 -5.73 -2.62
CA ALA A 186 12.44 -5.52 -3.37
C ALA A 186 13.72 -5.59 -2.51
N PHE A 187 13.67 -5.21 -1.24
CA PHE A 187 14.86 -5.06 -0.38
C PHE A 187 14.83 -5.90 0.88
N GLY A 188 13.88 -6.81 1.04
CA GLY A 188 13.80 -7.72 2.18
C GLY A 188 13.68 -7.03 3.55
N ARG A 189 13.18 -5.80 3.60
CA ARG A 189 13.08 -5.03 4.84
C ARG A 189 12.12 -5.70 5.81
N ASN A 190 12.58 -6.02 7.00
CA ASN A 190 11.77 -6.63 8.05
C ASN A 190 10.69 -5.66 8.53
N THR A 191 9.45 -5.86 8.09
CA THR A 191 8.28 -5.07 8.51
C THR A 191 7.50 -5.71 9.66
N ALA A 192 7.83 -6.93 10.08
CA ALA A 192 7.21 -7.57 11.24
C ALA A 192 7.28 -6.66 12.48
N LYS A 193 8.41 -5.96 12.67
CA LYS A 193 8.56 -4.94 13.71
C LYS A 193 7.61 -3.75 13.53
N ARG A 194 7.24 -3.41 12.29
CA ARG A 194 6.30 -2.30 12.01
C ARG A 194 4.88 -2.74 12.33
N ALA A 195 4.46 -3.91 11.86
CA ALA A 195 3.15 -4.47 12.17
C ALA A 195 2.96 -4.61 13.69
N ALA A 196 3.94 -5.17 14.40
CA ALA A 196 3.90 -5.27 15.85
C ALA A 196 3.76 -3.92 16.56
N LYS A 197 4.42 -2.85 16.07
CA LYS A 197 4.26 -1.50 16.61
C LYS A 197 2.90 -0.90 16.28
N ALA A 198 2.36 -1.15 15.09
CA ALA A 198 1.04 -0.69 14.69
C ALA A 198 -0.05 -1.36 15.52
N LEU A 199 0.04 -2.65 15.77
CA LEU A 199 -0.87 -3.39 16.65
C LEU A 199 -0.82 -2.89 18.10
N ALA A 200 0.38 -2.65 18.63
CA ALA A 200 0.53 -2.07 19.97
C ALA A 200 0.00 -0.64 20.07
N ALA A 201 0.05 0.12 18.98
CA ALA A 201 -0.56 1.45 18.92
C ALA A 201 -2.09 1.35 18.82
N ALA A 202 -2.63 0.43 18.01
CA ALA A 202 -4.06 0.19 17.89
C ALA A 202 -4.69 -0.25 19.23
N GLU A 203 -3.97 -1.05 20.02
CA GLU A 203 -4.43 -1.49 21.35
C GLU A 203 -4.63 -0.33 22.34
N LYS A 204 -3.89 0.76 22.15
CA LYS A 204 -3.95 1.97 22.98
C LYS A 204 -4.88 3.04 22.43
N LEU A 205 -5.60 2.79 21.33
CA LEU A 205 -6.49 3.77 20.75
C LEU A 205 -7.69 4.04 21.67
N ASP A 206 -8.02 5.31 21.78
CA ASP A 206 -9.31 5.75 22.30
C ASP A 206 -10.33 5.72 21.14
N GLY A 207 -11.16 4.66 21.13
CA GLY A 207 -12.17 4.45 20.10
C GLY A 207 -13.27 5.51 20.12
N ALA A 208 -13.60 6.06 21.31
CA ALA A 208 -14.62 7.09 21.45
C ALA A 208 -14.14 8.43 20.87
N ASP A 209 -12.91 8.84 21.18
CA ASP A 209 -12.29 10.05 20.59
C ASP A 209 -12.21 9.94 19.08
N LEU A 210 -11.78 8.79 18.55
CA LEU A 210 -11.72 8.56 17.11
C LEU A 210 -13.08 8.68 16.43
N ALA A 211 -14.12 8.07 17.01
CA ALA A 211 -15.47 8.13 16.46
C ALA A 211 -16.04 9.55 16.51
N ALA A 212 -15.79 10.29 17.60
CA ALA A 212 -16.23 11.67 17.73
C ALA A 212 -15.56 12.58 16.71
N ARG A 213 -14.24 12.48 16.54
CA ARG A 213 -13.47 13.24 15.55
C ARG A 213 -13.88 12.89 14.12
N TRP A 214 -14.19 11.63 13.85
CA TRP A 214 -14.69 11.19 12.54
C TRP A 214 -16.03 11.83 12.21
N LYS A 215 -16.98 11.76 13.14
CA LYS A 215 -18.31 12.38 12.98
C LYS A 215 -18.21 13.89 12.77
N SER A 216 -17.37 14.58 13.54
CA SER A 216 -17.18 16.02 13.38
C SER A 216 -16.55 16.43 12.04
N SER A 217 -15.69 15.58 11.46
CA SER A 217 -15.03 15.85 10.17
C SER A 217 -15.87 15.45 8.95
N HIS A 218 -16.95 14.71 9.14
CA HIS A 218 -17.85 14.19 8.07
C HIS A 218 -19.32 14.51 8.35
N ALA A 219 -19.60 15.46 9.27
CA ALA A 219 -20.94 15.99 9.44
C ALA A 219 -21.38 16.67 8.12
N PRO A 220 -22.55 16.36 7.58
CA PRO A 220 -23.11 17.12 6.48
C PRO A 220 -23.37 18.55 6.97
N ASP A 221 -22.99 19.55 6.18
CA ASP A 221 -23.33 20.95 6.37
C ASP A 221 -24.84 21.19 6.26
#